data_5576d5d3b813b2d6d8385b4be3f4d2ff
#
_entry.id   5576d5d3b813b2d6d8385b4be3f4d2ff
#
_cell.length_a   1.000
_cell.length_b   1.000
_cell.length_c   1.000
_cell.angle_alpha   90.00
_cell.angle_beta   90.00
_cell.angle_gamma   90.00
#
_symmetry.space_group_name_H-M   'P 1'
#
loop_
_entity.id
_entity.type
_entity.pdbx_description
1 polymer ?
#
loop_
_entity_poly.entity_id
_entity_poly.type
_entity_poly.pdbx_seq_one_letter_code
_entity_poly.pdbx_strand_id
1 'polypeptide(L)'
;QDIVIAGGGEDEHWSSSSLFDAMGALSSNFNDDPKKASRPYDKNRDGFVISGGSGILILEEEEHAKKRNANILAKLSGYFATSDGYDMVAPSGEGALRCMQGALKSYGSDVDYINTHGTSTPVGDLAELNAIKELFINNSPFISSTKSMTGHSLGATGAQEAIYSIMMLRDKFIAPSINIEDVCDEAKGVKLNTETTSSEIKSAMSNSFGFGGTNASLIVTKY
;
A
#
# COMPACT_ATOMS: atom_id res chain seq x y z
N GLN A 1 13.18 9.45 21.82
CA GLN A 1 12.61 10.65 21.23
C GLN A 1 11.11 10.69 21.51
N ASP A 2 10.62 11.81 22.00
CA ASP A 2 9.19 11.95 22.27
C ASP A 2 8.40 12.28 21.01
N ILE A 3 9.02 12.96 20.04
CA ILE A 3 8.40 13.37 18.77
C ILE A 3 9.36 13.08 17.62
N VAL A 4 8.82 12.49 16.55
CA VAL A 4 9.54 12.20 15.31
C VAL A 4 8.72 12.70 14.12
N ILE A 5 9.36 13.41 13.21
CA ILE A 5 8.78 13.77 11.91
C ILE A 5 9.18 12.68 10.93
N ALA A 6 8.21 11.96 10.39
CA ALA A 6 8.42 10.87 9.44
C ALA A 6 7.63 11.13 8.16
N GLY A 7 8.23 10.86 7.03
CA GLY A 7 7.54 11.05 5.76
C GLY A 7 8.45 10.86 4.57
N GLY A 8 7.94 11.24 3.40
CA GLY A 8 8.67 11.18 2.15
C GLY A 8 8.14 12.20 1.15
N GLY A 9 8.96 12.52 0.20
CA GLY A 9 8.63 13.36 -0.95
C GLY A 9 9.23 12.78 -2.21
N GLU A 10 8.54 12.97 -3.33
CA GLU A 10 8.97 12.53 -4.66
C GLU A 10 8.57 13.59 -5.69
N ASP A 11 9.48 13.88 -6.58
CA ASP A 11 9.21 14.75 -7.72
C ASP A 11 8.98 13.91 -8.98
N GLU A 12 7.90 14.17 -9.69
CA GLU A 12 7.66 13.54 -10.98
C GLU A 12 8.45 14.31 -12.05
N HIS A 13 9.44 13.64 -12.63
CA HIS A 13 10.31 14.22 -13.64
C HIS A 13 10.55 13.21 -14.77
N TRP A 14 10.64 13.71 -16.01
CA TRP A 14 10.82 12.87 -17.20
C TRP A 14 12.05 11.92 -17.11
N SER A 15 13.11 12.30 -16.41
CA SER A 15 14.30 11.46 -16.26
C SER A 15 14.01 10.21 -15.42
N SER A 16 13.21 10.32 -14.35
CA SER A 16 12.77 9.17 -13.56
C SER A 16 11.84 8.28 -14.39
N SER A 17 10.90 8.88 -15.12
CA SER A 17 9.99 8.14 -16.02
C SER A 17 10.77 7.38 -17.08
N SER A 18 11.79 7.99 -17.71
CA SER A 18 12.59 7.33 -18.75
C SER A 18 13.39 6.13 -18.24
N LEU A 19 13.84 6.15 -16.98
CA LEU A 19 14.55 5.03 -16.37
C LEU A 19 13.61 3.83 -16.15
N PHE A 20 12.42 4.05 -15.62
CA PHE A 20 11.43 2.99 -15.42
C PHE A 20 10.81 2.50 -16.71
N ASP A 21 10.64 3.37 -17.71
CA ASP A 21 10.20 2.99 -19.05
C ASP A 21 11.22 2.08 -19.75
N ALA A 22 12.50 2.41 -19.64
CA ALA A 22 13.58 1.57 -20.16
C ALA A 22 13.65 0.17 -19.53
N MET A 23 13.11 0.02 -18.31
CA MET A 23 12.97 -1.27 -17.62
C MET A 23 11.68 -2.02 -18.00
N GLY A 24 10.79 -1.42 -18.79
CA GLY A 24 9.48 -1.95 -19.10
C GLY A 24 8.54 -2.03 -17.88
N ALA A 25 8.73 -1.16 -16.89
CA ALA A 25 7.96 -1.19 -15.65
C ALA A 25 6.73 -0.27 -15.68
N LEU A 26 6.70 0.71 -16.61
CA LEU A 26 5.58 1.65 -16.75
C LEU A 26 4.47 1.10 -17.64
N SER A 27 3.24 1.51 -17.36
CA SER A 27 2.10 1.30 -18.26
C SER A 27 2.31 2.05 -19.57
N SER A 28 2.11 1.38 -20.70
CA SER A 28 2.27 1.96 -22.03
C SER A 28 1.07 1.74 -22.96
N ASN A 29 0.20 0.78 -22.65
CA ASN A 29 -0.96 0.45 -23.49
C ASN A 29 -2.12 1.43 -23.34
N PHE A 30 -2.07 2.33 -22.35
CA PHE A 30 -3.13 3.27 -22.02
C PHE A 30 -2.76 4.73 -22.26
N ASN A 31 -1.76 5.01 -23.11
CA ASN A 31 -1.33 6.38 -23.40
C ASN A 31 -2.43 7.25 -24.04
N ASP A 32 -3.37 6.63 -24.76
CA ASP A 32 -4.53 7.32 -25.35
C ASP A 32 -5.68 7.56 -24.34
N ASP A 33 -5.67 6.86 -23.20
CA ASP A 33 -6.63 7.04 -22.09
C ASP A 33 -5.91 6.91 -20.74
N PRO A 34 -5.02 7.86 -20.39
CA PRO A 34 -4.11 7.73 -19.24
C PRO A 34 -4.82 7.64 -17.91
N LYS A 35 -6.08 8.08 -17.81
CA LYS A 35 -6.89 7.94 -16.61
C LYS A 35 -7.19 6.48 -16.24
N LYS A 36 -7.10 5.57 -17.22
CA LYS A 36 -7.32 4.13 -17.05
C LYS A 36 -6.03 3.33 -16.88
N ALA A 37 -4.87 3.97 -16.95
CA ALA A 37 -3.58 3.27 -16.97
C ALA A 37 -3.27 2.58 -15.63
N SER A 38 -3.43 3.27 -14.50
CA SER A 38 -3.26 2.66 -13.19
C SER A 38 -4.48 1.82 -12.83
N ARG A 39 -4.34 0.49 -12.92
CA ARG A 39 -5.44 -0.48 -12.79
C ARG A 39 -5.03 -1.75 -12.03
N PRO A 40 -4.57 -1.62 -10.76
CA PRO A 40 -4.16 -2.78 -9.97
C PRO A 40 -5.24 -3.86 -9.96
N TYR A 41 -4.82 -5.13 -10.15
CA TYR A 41 -5.69 -6.31 -10.17
C TYR A 41 -6.60 -6.49 -11.39
N ASP A 42 -6.55 -5.58 -12.35
CA ASP A 42 -7.21 -5.80 -13.65
C ASP A 42 -6.38 -6.77 -14.51
N LYS A 43 -7.04 -7.58 -15.33
CA LYS A 43 -6.36 -8.53 -16.24
C LYS A 43 -5.46 -7.84 -17.25
N ASN A 44 -5.83 -6.64 -17.70
CA ASN A 44 -5.12 -5.88 -18.73
C ASN A 44 -4.10 -4.90 -18.13
N ARG A 45 -3.77 -4.99 -16.83
CA ARG A 45 -2.71 -4.17 -16.23
C ARG A 45 -1.36 -4.46 -16.89
N ASP A 46 -0.59 -3.44 -17.18
CA ASP A 46 0.63 -3.55 -17.96
C ASP A 46 1.84 -2.81 -17.36
N GLY A 47 1.70 -2.23 -16.18
CA GLY A 47 2.76 -1.49 -15.52
C GLY A 47 2.22 -0.42 -14.59
N PHE A 48 3.09 0.23 -13.82
CA PHE A 48 2.68 1.30 -12.94
C PHE A 48 2.64 2.65 -13.64
N VAL A 49 1.91 3.59 -13.06
CA VAL A 49 1.89 5.01 -13.47
C VAL A 49 2.69 5.79 -12.45
N ILE A 50 3.78 6.43 -12.89
CA ILE A 50 4.59 7.27 -12.02
C ILE A 50 3.83 8.54 -11.63
N SER A 51 4.02 9.00 -10.41
CA SER A 51 3.47 10.26 -9.91
C SER A 51 4.42 10.90 -8.88
N GLY A 52 4.14 12.12 -8.50
CA GLY A 52 4.87 12.84 -7.47
C GLY A 52 4.00 13.15 -6.25
N GLY A 53 4.59 13.83 -5.27
CA GLY A 53 3.91 14.32 -4.10
C GLY A 53 4.71 14.20 -2.81
N SER A 54 4.06 14.42 -1.69
CA SER A 54 4.68 14.29 -0.37
C SER A 54 3.65 13.88 0.69
N GLY A 55 4.14 13.31 1.76
CA GLY A 55 3.37 13.02 2.96
C GLY A 55 4.25 13.15 4.19
N ILE A 56 3.76 13.81 5.24
CA ILE A 56 4.47 13.99 6.51
C ILE A 56 3.54 13.59 7.65
N LEU A 57 4.05 12.76 8.54
CA LEU A 57 3.40 12.33 9.77
C LEU A 57 4.21 12.82 10.97
N ILE A 58 3.53 13.30 11.98
CA ILE A 58 4.10 13.56 13.29
C ILE A 58 3.83 12.35 14.15
N LEU A 59 4.86 11.58 14.44
CA LEU A 59 4.81 10.47 15.38
C LEU A 59 5.18 10.98 16.77
N GLU A 60 4.37 10.66 17.76
CA GLU A 60 4.56 11.14 19.13
C GLU A 60 4.32 10.00 20.10
N GLU A 61 5.15 9.93 21.14
CA GLU A 61 4.97 8.99 22.23
C GLU A 61 3.61 9.22 22.93
N GLU A 62 2.88 8.14 23.18
CA GLU A 62 1.46 8.21 23.57
C GLU A 62 1.26 9.01 24.88
N GLU A 63 2.07 8.78 25.90
CA GLU A 63 1.93 9.49 27.18
C GLU A 63 2.37 10.96 27.08
N HIS A 64 3.32 11.26 26.19
CA HIS A 64 3.71 12.63 25.89
C HIS A 64 2.55 13.38 25.22
N ALA A 65 1.90 12.75 24.24
CA ALA A 65 0.73 13.32 23.54
C ALA A 65 -0.44 13.56 24.52
N LYS A 66 -0.73 12.59 25.38
CA LYS A 66 -1.78 12.71 26.41
C LYS A 66 -1.53 13.85 27.39
N LYS A 67 -0.30 14.03 27.88
CA LYS A 67 0.06 15.10 28.84
C LYS A 67 -0.25 16.50 28.30
N ARG A 68 -0.14 16.71 26.98
CA ARG A 68 -0.46 17.99 26.35
C ARG A 68 -1.87 18.06 25.74
N ASN A 69 -2.70 17.05 25.96
CA ASN A 69 -4.04 16.92 25.38
C ASN A 69 -4.05 16.99 23.85
N ALA A 70 -3.12 16.30 23.21
CA ALA A 70 -3.05 16.24 21.75
C ALA A 70 -4.29 15.58 21.15
N ASN A 71 -4.69 16.04 19.96
CA ASN A 71 -5.68 15.33 19.16
C ASN A 71 -4.99 14.16 18.44
N ILE A 72 -5.04 12.97 19.02
CA ILE A 72 -4.43 11.76 18.47
C ILE A 72 -5.34 11.21 17.38
N LEU A 73 -4.82 11.11 16.15
CA LEU A 73 -5.59 10.68 14.98
C LEU A 73 -5.66 9.16 14.85
N ALA A 74 -4.57 8.49 15.17
CA ALA A 74 -4.45 7.02 15.11
C ALA A 74 -3.26 6.58 15.95
N LYS A 75 -3.13 5.27 16.15
CA LYS A 75 -1.98 4.65 16.79
C LYS A 75 -1.21 3.81 15.78
N LEU A 76 0.12 3.96 15.72
CA LEU A 76 1.00 3.04 15.02
C LEU A 76 1.15 1.79 15.90
N SER A 77 0.46 0.72 15.53
CA SER A 77 0.29 -0.47 16.37
C SER A 77 1.13 -1.66 15.93
N GLY A 78 1.63 -1.65 14.69
CA GLY A 78 2.49 -2.69 14.18
C GLY A 78 3.43 -2.17 13.09
N TYR A 79 4.61 -2.74 13.02
CA TYR A 79 5.59 -2.44 11.99
C TYR A 79 6.56 -3.60 11.81
N PHE A 80 6.92 -3.87 10.57
CA PHE A 80 8.03 -4.73 10.25
C PHE A 80 8.65 -4.35 8.91
N ALA A 81 9.93 -4.64 8.75
CA ALA A 81 10.66 -4.48 7.50
C ALA A 81 11.49 -5.72 7.20
N THR A 82 11.61 -6.07 5.94
CA THR A 82 12.45 -7.17 5.46
C THR A 82 13.25 -6.74 4.25
N SER A 83 14.34 -7.45 4.01
CA SER A 83 15.03 -7.41 2.73
C SER A 83 15.17 -8.85 2.24
N ASP A 84 14.65 -9.19 1.06
CA ASP A 84 14.74 -10.55 0.53
C ASP A 84 15.85 -10.71 -0.50
N GLY A 85 16.25 -9.66 -1.21
CA GLY A 85 17.37 -9.67 -2.15
C GLY A 85 17.24 -10.71 -3.28
N TYR A 86 16.03 -11.15 -3.59
CA TYR A 86 15.78 -12.21 -4.56
C TYR A 86 16.15 -11.76 -5.98
N ASP A 87 15.62 -10.62 -6.39
CA ASP A 87 15.86 -10.02 -7.71
C ASP A 87 15.76 -8.49 -7.60
N MET A 88 16.37 -7.77 -8.54
CA MET A 88 16.32 -6.30 -8.54
C MET A 88 14.92 -5.76 -8.81
N VAL A 89 14.15 -6.42 -9.66
CA VAL A 89 12.87 -5.91 -10.20
C VAL A 89 11.70 -6.87 -9.93
N ALA A 90 11.93 -8.19 -10.04
CA ALA A 90 10.89 -9.21 -9.90
C ALA A 90 10.76 -9.67 -8.44
N PRO A 91 9.67 -9.33 -7.72
CA PRO A 91 9.52 -9.75 -6.32
C PRO A 91 9.24 -11.25 -6.23
N SER A 92 9.83 -11.90 -5.23
CA SER A 92 9.55 -13.32 -4.92
C SER A 92 8.21 -13.54 -4.22
N GLY A 93 7.70 -12.51 -3.54
CA GLY A 93 6.56 -12.60 -2.63
C GLY A 93 6.94 -13.08 -1.21
N GLU A 94 8.04 -13.78 -1.04
CA GLU A 94 8.49 -14.30 0.26
C GLU A 94 8.82 -13.18 1.25
N GLY A 95 9.57 -12.16 0.79
CA GLY A 95 9.90 -11.00 1.60
C GLY A 95 8.66 -10.22 2.03
N ALA A 96 7.68 -10.08 1.13
CA ALA A 96 6.39 -9.45 1.42
C ALA A 96 5.60 -10.25 2.48
N LEU A 97 5.53 -11.58 2.32
CA LEU A 97 4.88 -12.46 3.29
C LEU A 97 5.50 -12.33 4.68
N ARG A 98 6.82 -12.45 4.80
CA ARG A 98 7.53 -12.28 6.08
C ARG A 98 7.33 -10.89 6.68
N CYS A 99 7.29 -9.87 5.83
CA CYS A 99 7.09 -8.50 6.26
C CYS A 99 5.70 -8.32 6.91
N MET A 100 4.64 -8.75 6.24
CA MET A 100 3.28 -8.72 6.76
C MET A 100 3.12 -9.58 8.02
N GLN A 101 3.70 -10.80 8.05
CA GLN A 101 3.70 -11.67 9.24
C GLN A 101 4.35 -10.98 10.44
N GLY A 102 5.49 -10.33 10.23
CA GLY A 102 6.20 -9.60 11.26
C GLY A 102 5.39 -8.43 11.82
N ALA A 103 4.73 -7.66 10.94
CA ALA A 103 3.86 -6.56 11.34
C ALA A 103 2.64 -7.06 12.15
N LEU A 104 1.98 -8.13 11.71
CA LEU A 104 0.88 -8.75 12.45
C LEU A 104 1.32 -9.30 13.81
N LYS A 105 2.48 -9.94 13.86
CA LYS A 105 3.06 -10.41 15.14
C LYS A 105 3.35 -9.25 16.10
N SER A 106 3.83 -8.13 15.59
CA SER A 106 4.04 -6.90 16.36
C SER A 106 2.73 -6.32 16.88
N TYR A 107 1.67 -6.36 16.08
CA TYR A 107 0.34 -5.89 16.44
C TYR A 107 -0.42 -6.86 17.38
N GLY A 108 -0.28 -8.16 17.15
CA GLY A 108 -0.91 -9.21 17.97
C GLY A 108 -2.33 -9.61 17.54
N SER A 109 -2.81 -9.15 16.39
CA SER A 109 -4.14 -9.47 15.86
C SER A 109 -4.16 -9.37 14.33
N ASP A 110 -5.24 -9.86 13.70
CA ASP A 110 -5.55 -9.62 12.30
C ASP A 110 -5.96 -8.16 12.06
N VAL A 111 -5.93 -7.74 10.81
CA VAL A 111 -6.35 -6.40 10.37
C VAL A 111 -7.66 -6.46 9.57
N ASP A 112 -8.41 -5.36 9.60
CA ASP A 112 -9.69 -5.26 8.87
C ASP A 112 -9.47 -4.90 7.39
N TYR A 113 -8.41 -4.16 7.09
CA TYR A 113 -8.12 -3.63 5.77
C TYR A 113 -6.63 -3.62 5.47
N ILE A 114 -6.27 -3.84 4.20
CA ILE A 114 -4.92 -3.66 3.68
C ILE A 114 -4.94 -2.67 2.51
N ASN A 115 -4.22 -1.55 2.68
CA ASN A 115 -3.80 -0.73 1.55
C ASN A 115 -2.57 -1.40 0.94
N THR A 116 -2.78 -2.09 -0.16
CA THR A 116 -1.76 -2.92 -0.77
C THR A 116 -0.70 -2.09 -1.49
N HIS A 117 0.46 -2.67 -1.70
CA HIS A 117 1.45 -2.07 -2.61
C HIS A 117 0.91 -1.97 -4.03
N GLY A 118 0.22 -3.00 -4.53
CA GLY A 118 -0.61 -3.04 -5.73
C GLY A 118 -0.31 -1.95 -6.78
N THR A 119 0.75 -2.12 -7.55
CA THR A 119 1.28 -1.10 -8.46
C THR A 119 0.72 -1.14 -9.87
N SER A 120 -0.23 -2.04 -10.14
CA SER A 120 -0.70 -2.31 -11.53
C SER A 120 0.33 -3.04 -12.40
N THR A 121 1.30 -3.70 -11.79
CA THR A 121 2.27 -4.54 -12.50
C THR A 121 1.81 -6.00 -12.51
N PRO A 122 1.96 -6.73 -13.64
CA PRO A 122 1.52 -8.13 -13.72
C PRO A 122 2.14 -9.02 -12.65
N VAL A 123 3.43 -8.91 -12.43
CA VAL A 123 4.18 -9.76 -11.49
C VAL A 123 4.02 -9.30 -10.04
N GLY A 124 4.12 -7.99 -9.80
CA GLY A 124 4.07 -7.42 -8.45
C GLY A 124 2.73 -7.65 -7.75
N ASP A 125 1.63 -7.34 -8.45
CA ASP A 125 0.29 -7.52 -7.92
C ASP A 125 0.01 -9.01 -7.59
N LEU A 126 0.47 -9.93 -8.46
CA LEU A 126 0.31 -11.37 -8.25
C LEU A 126 1.09 -11.86 -7.03
N ALA A 127 2.34 -11.44 -6.88
CA ALA A 127 3.20 -11.83 -5.77
C ALA A 127 2.58 -11.39 -4.42
N GLU A 128 2.09 -10.16 -4.34
CA GLU A 128 1.43 -9.64 -3.13
C GLU A 128 0.10 -10.37 -2.85
N LEU A 129 -0.75 -10.59 -3.86
CA LEU A 129 -2.01 -11.33 -3.69
C LEU A 129 -1.77 -12.75 -3.15
N ASN A 130 -0.76 -13.45 -3.66
CA ASN A 130 -0.42 -14.80 -3.17
C ASN A 130 0.04 -14.75 -1.71
N ALA A 131 0.86 -13.79 -1.33
CA ALA A 131 1.29 -13.60 0.05
C ALA A 131 0.11 -13.27 0.99
N ILE A 132 -0.83 -12.42 0.55
CA ILE A 132 -2.04 -12.11 1.31
C ILE A 132 -2.91 -13.36 1.50
N LYS A 133 -3.14 -14.15 0.44
CA LYS A 133 -3.93 -15.38 0.53
C LYS A 133 -3.32 -16.40 1.47
N GLU A 134 -2.01 -16.57 1.41
CA GLU A 134 -1.29 -17.47 2.31
C GLU A 134 -1.41 -17.03 3.77
N LEU A 135 -1.35 -15.72 4.01
CA LEU A 135 -1.38 -15.17 5.36
C LEU A 135 -2.78 -15.18 5.98
N PHE A 136 -3.83 -14.91 5.19
CA PHE A 136 -5.19 -14.71 5.67
C PHE A 136 -6.17 -15.81 5.21
N ILE A 137 -5.78 -17.08 5.38
CA ILE A 137 -6.57 -18.25 4.95
C ILE A 137 -7.99 -18.25 5.55
N ASN A 138 -8.12 -17.87 6.82
CA ASN A 138 -9.38 -18.00 7.56
C ASN A 138 -10.18 -16.70 7.67
N ASN A 139 -9.55 -15.56 7.55
CA ASN A 139 -10.18 -14.25 7.74
C ASN A 139 -9.55 -13.21 6.82
N SER A 140 -9.99 -13.19 5.57
CA SER A 140 -9.49 -12.23 4.60
C SER A 140 -9.94 -10.81 4.95
N PRO A 141 -9.01 -9.86 5.11
CA PRO A 141 -9.34 -8.44 5.23
C PRO A 141 -9.89 -7.90 3.90
N PHE A 142 -10.49 -6.72 3.93
CA PHE A 142 -10.68 -5.96 2.69
C PHE A 142 -9.32 -5.51 2.15
N ILE A 143 -9.16 -5.52 0.84
CA ILE A 143 -7.95 -5.01 0.19
C ILE A 143 -8.30 -4.01 -0.90
N SER A 144 -7.48 -2.98 -1.07
CA SER A 144 -7.49 -2.13 -2.26
C SER A 144 -6.12 -1.45 -2.43
N SER A 145 -5.85 -0.98 -3.64
CA SER A 145 -4.71 -0.13 -3.91
C SER A 145 -5.15 1.29 -4.25
N THR A 146 -4.79 2.23 -3.41
CA THR A 146 -5.02 3.66 -3.68
C THR A 146 -4.22 4.18 -4.86
N LYS A 147 -3.19 3.44 -5.30
CA LYS A 147 -2.41 3.78 -6.51
C LYS A 147 -3.23 3.75 -7.80
N SER A 148 -4.39 3.08 -7.79
CA SER A 148 -5.34 3.17 -8.91
C SER A 148 -5.83 4.61 -9.16
N MET A 149 -5.85 5.45 -8.12
CA MET A 149 -6.28 6.85 -8.16
C MET A 149 -5.11 7.83 -8.20
N THR A 150 -4.02 7.52 -7.52
CA THR A 150 -2.91 8.45 -7.30
C THR A 150 -1.70 8.20 -8.20
N GLY A 151 -1.61 7.04 -8.83
CA GLY A 151 -0.35 6.53 -9.35
C GLY A 151 0.60 6.14 -8.23
N HIS A 152 1.84 5.89 -8.58
CA HIS A 152 2.91 5.48 -7.67
C HIS A 152 3.93 6.61 -7.49
N SER A 153 3.87 7.31 -6.39
CA SER A 153 4.78 8.41 -6.04
C SER A 153 6.04 7.94 -5.31
N LEU A 154 6.49 6.73 -5.60
CA LEU A 154 7.78 6.15 -5.17
C LEU A 154 8.12 6.45 -3.70
N GLY A 155 9.08 7.34 -3.45
CA GLY A 155 9.55 7.69 -2.10
C GLY A 155 8.52 8.42 -1.22
N ALA A 156 7.46 9.00 -1.80
CA ALA A 156 6.37 9.62 -1.05
C ALA A 156 5.24 8.65 -0.72
N THR A 157 5.09 7.56 -1.49
CA THR A 157 3.91 6.69 -1.48
C THR A 157 3.59 6.12 -0.09
N GLY A 158 4.59 5.59 0.62
CA GLY A 158 4.36 4.95 1.91
C GLY A 158 3.77 5.91 2.95
N ALA A 159 4.24 7.16 2.97
CA ALA A 159 3.69 8.19 3.85
C ALA A 159 2.27 8.61 3.45
N GLN A 160 2.01 8.77 2.16
CA GLN A 160 0.67 9.09 1.64
C GLN A 160 -0.33 7.98 1.97
N GLU A 161 0.02 6.71 1.75
CA GLU A 161 -0.85 5.56 2.01
C GLU A 161 -1.11 5.35 3.50
N ALA A 162 -0.14 5.64 4.36
CA ALA A 162 -0.37 5.70 5.81
C ALA A 162 -1.39 6.79 6.17
N ILE A 163 -1.30 7.98 5.59
CA ILE A 163 -2.26 9.06 5.77
C ILE A 163 -3.65 8.65 5.26
N TYR A 164 -3.76 8.05 4.06
CA TYR A 164 -5.04 7.58 3.53
C TYR A 164 -5.67 6.51 4.43
N SER A 165 -4.87 5.59 4.96
CA SER A 165 -5.34 4.58 5.90
C SER A 165 -5.89 5.20 7.19
N ILE A 166 -5.23 6.23 7.73
CA ILE A 166 -5.71 6.99 8.89
C ILE A 166 -7.03 7.72 8.57
N MET A 167 -7.14 8.31 7.38
CA MET A 167 -8.40 8.95 6.94
C MET A 167 -9.53 7.95 6.82
N MET A 168 -9.29 6.75 6.27
CA MET A 168 -10.29 5.68 6.18
C MET A 168 -10.78 5.24 7.56
N LEU A 169 -9.88 5.07 8.53
CA LEU A 169 -10.22 4.77 9.93
C LEU A 169 -11.08 5.85 10.57
N ARG A 170 -10.69 7.12 10.38
CA ARG A 170 -11.38 8.27 10.98
C ARG A 170 -12.76 8.48 10.37
N ASP A 171 -12.85 8.45 9.04
CA ASP A 171 -14.04 8.86 8.29
C ASP A 171 -14.94 7.66 7.94
N LYS A 172 -14.59 6.44 8.40
CA LYS A 172 -15.37 5.20 8.31
C LYS A 172 -15.72 4.80 6.87
N PHE A 173 -14.73 4.74 6.02
CA PHE A 173 -14.87 4.25 4.65
C PHE A 173 -13.65 3.43 4.23
N ILE A 174 -13.80 2.69 3.14
CA ILE A 174 -12.70 2.02 2.44
C ILE A 174 -12.64 2.59 1.03
N ALA A 175 -11.47 3.10 0.66
CA ALA A 175 -11.21 3.58 -0.69
C ALA A 175 -11.13 2.41 -1.69
N PRO A 176 -11.60 2.56 -2.93
CA PRO A 176 -11.57 1.49 -3.93
C PRO A 176 -10.21 1.34 -4.63
N SER A 177 -10.01 0.18 -5.24
CA SER A 177 -9.23 0.08 -6.47
C SER A 177 -10.14 0.41 -7.65
N ILE A 178 -9.86 1.50 -8.36
CA ILE A 178 -10.63 1.89 -9.55
C ILE A 178 -10.01 1.31 -10.84
N ASN A 179 -10.66 1.53 -11.98
CA ASN A 179 -10.21 1.11 -13.31
C ASN A 179 -10.19 -0.42 -13.54
N ILE A 180 -10.84 -1.19 -12.71
CA ILE A 180 -10.94 -2.64 -12.88
C ILE A 180 -12.16 -2.93 -13.75
N GLU A 181 -11.92 -3.36 -14.99
CA GLU A 181 -12.96 -3.79 -15.94
C GLU A 181 -13.13 -5.32 -15.91
N ASP A 182 -12.04 -6.05 -15.76
CA ASP A 182 -12.01 -7.50 -15.63
C ASP A 182 -11.01 -7.92 -14.53
N VAL A 183 -11.53 -8.36 -13.40
CA VAL A 183 -10.71 -8.77 -12.25
C VAL A 183 -9.83 -9.97 -12.64
N CYS A 184 -8.53 -9.89 -12.34
CA CYS A 184 -7.62 -11.00 -12.60
C CYS A 184 -8.02 -12.25 -11.79
N ASP A 185 -7.76 -13.42 -12.36
CA ASP A 185 -8.15 -14.69 -11.74
C ASP A 185 -7.48 -14.90 -10.37
N GLU A 186 -6.30 -14.36 -10.21
CA GLU A 186 -5.52 -14.42 -8.98
C GLU A 186 -6.16 -13.61 -7.84
N ALA A 187 -6.99 -12.62 -8.11
CA ALA A 187 -7.74 -11.89 -7.08
C ALA A 187 -8.98 -12.64 -6.58
N LYS A 188 -9.33 -13.79 -7.19
CA LYS A 188 -10.42 -14.63 -6.67
C LYS A 188 -10.08 -15.13 -5.26
N GLY A 189 -11.04 -14.99 -4.37
CA GLY A 189 -10.91 -15.43 -2.97
C GLY A 189 -10.37 -14.38 -2.00
N VAL A 190 -10.01 -13.16 -2.46
CA VAL A 190 -9.76 -12.01 -1.60
C VAL A 190 -10.95 -11.03 -1.64
N LYS A 191 -11.12 -10.24 -0.59
CA LYS A 191 -12.16 -9.20 -0.53
C LYS A 191 -11.64 -7.91 -1.19
N LEU A 192 -11.49 -7.95 -2.51
CA LEU A 192 -11.08 -6.79 -3.29
C LEU A 192 -12.19 -5.72 -3.29
N ASN A 193 -11.87 -4.53 -2.80
CA ASN A 193 -12.80 -3.40 -2.74
C ASN A 193 -12.68 -2.56 -4.02
N THR A 194 -13.74 -2.53 -4.83
CA THR A 194 -13.77 -1.86 -6.15
C THR A 194 -14.66 -0.61 -6.17
N GLU A 195 -15.32 -0.32 -5.07
CA GLU A 195 -16.16 0.89 -4.90
C GLU A 195 -15.96 1.49 -3.53
N THR A 196 -16.27 2.77 -3.36
CA THR A 196 -16.20 3.39 -2.03
C THR A 196 -17.20 2.73 -1.10
N THR A 197 -16.70 2.06 -0.07
CA THR A 197 -17.52 1.28 0.87
C THR A 197 -17.57 1.98 2.22
N SER A 198 -18.76 2.28 2.71
CA SER A 198 -18.93 2.75 4.09
C SER A 198 -18.69 1.57 5.04
N SER A 199 -17.65 1.66 5.86
CA SER A 199 -17.26 0.59 6.78
C SER A 199 -16.50 1.14 7.98
N GLU A 200 -16.87 0.70 9.17
CA GLU A 200 -16.12 1.04 10.39
C GLU A 200 -15.01 0.02 10.61
N ILE A 201 -13.89 0.20 9.91
CA ILE A 201 -12.66 -0.55 10.16
C ILE A 201 -11.95 0.00 11.41
N LYS A 202 -11.28 -0.86 12.16
CA LYS A 202 -10.54 -0.51 13.39
C LYS A 202 -9.03 -0.57 13.20
N SER A 203 -8.59 -1.30 12.19
CA SER A 203 -7.18 -1.52 11.87
C SER A 203 -6.95 -1.55 10.36
N ALA A 204 -5.85 -0.94 9.94
CA ALA A 204 -5.42 -0.92 8.56
C ALA A 204 -3.93 -1.21 8.45
N MET A 205 -3.55 -2.13 7.57
CA MET A 205 -2.17 -2.36 7.17
C MET A 205 -1.87 -1.57 5.90
N SER A 206 -0.69 -0.99 5.80
CA SER A 206 -0.17 -0.38 4.57
C SER A 206 1.13 -1.05 4.19
N ASN A 207 1.21 -1.52 2.94
CA ASN A 207 2.33 -2.27 2.40
C ASN A 207 3.13 -1.45 1.40
N SER A 208 4.45 -1.55 1.48
CA SER A 208 5.39 -1.00 0.49
C SER A 208 6.45 -2.06 0.20
N PHE A 209 6.47 -2.56 -1.04
CA PHE A 209 7.37 -3.62 -1.49
C PHE A 209 8.20 -3.12 -2.68
N GLY A 210 9.42 -2.64 -2.37
CA GLY A 210 10.27 -1.95 -3.34
C GLY A 210 11.21 -2.87 -4.11
N PHE A 211 11.69 -2.37 -5.22
CA PHE A 211 12.76 -2.99 -5.99
C PHE A 211 14.00 -3.24 -5.12
N GLY A 212 14.74 -4.30 -5.44
CA GLY A 212 15.86 -4.78 -4.62
C GLY A 212 15.43 -5.57 -3.39
N GLY A 213 14.12 -5.86 -3.23
CA GLY A 213 13.59 -6.67 -2.15
C GLY A 213 13.44 -5.93 -0.82
N THR A 214 13.40 -4.60 -0.83
CA THR A 214 13.12 -3.81 0.37
C THR A 214 11.62 -3.74 0.63
N ASN A 215 11.16 -4.33 1.73
CA ASN A 215 9.77 -4.44 2.09
C ASN A 215 9.49 -3.78 3.43
N ALA A 216 8.37 -3.08 3.55
CA ALA A 216 7.87 -2.52 4.78
C ALA A 216 6.34 -2.69 4.88
N SER A 217 5.87 -3.10 6.04
CA SER A 217 4.44 -3.14 6.39
C SER A 217 4.23 -2.43 7.71
N LEU A 218 3.27 -1.53 7.76
CA LEU A 218 2.88 -0.84 8.98
C LEU A 218 1.39 -1.03 9.25
N ILE A 219 1.00 -1.04 10.53
CA ILE A 219 -0.39 -1.17 10.95
C ILE A 219 -0.76 0.03 11.79
N VAL A 220 -1.79 0.72 11.34
CA VAL A 220 -2.43 1.81 12.09
C VAL A 220 -3.78 1.36 12.62
N THR A 221 -4.11 1.79 13.82
CA THR A 221 -5.39 1.48 14.47
C THR A 221 -6.09 2.75 14.90
N LYS A 222 -7.40 2.65 15.01
CA LYS A 222 -8.22 3.71 15.61
C LYS A 222 -7.77 3.95 17.05
N TYR A 223 -7.68 5.21 17.43
CA TYR A 223 -7.37 5.65 18.79
C TYR A 223 -8.65 5.84 19.61
#